data_282eaed45317033b40a18c9e670a40c0
#
_entry.id   282eaed45317033b40a18c9e670a40c0
#
_cell.length_a   1.000
_cell.length_b   1.000
_cell.length_c   1.000
_cell.angle_alpha   90.00
_cell.angle_beta   90.00
_cell.angle_gamma   90.00
#
_symmetry.space_group_name_H-M   'P 1'
#
loop_
_entity.id
_entity.type
_entity.pdbx_description
1 polymer ?
#
loop_
_entity_poly.entity_id
_entity_poly.type
_entity_poly.pdbx_seq_one_letter_code
_entity_poly.pdbx_strand_id
1 'polypeptide(L)'
;LKLLQSTRPGFFIYWFNKTVRTQYKKALTATLTKYNQLSEEITKQKTSLQALDLRVEKQRKIQEQSQKDYDRINSDYARLSELTEAARQELKGAYADASFWKQIESKEVQEISPWYSKRLKQLQSELFIEAMKVNELFILRANATSSRIKTTLDGFFNFLKTGGDLTEREIQAMWNTFWLMVPVVSSTFASIQRMFSQMKTGTIPWLFVDEAGQAVPQAAAGAIWRSKRAVIVGDPFQIEPVVTIPEQIVNNISHHFGLDKTQIQTSLSVQSMADRANPYGWITNDTWTGSPLRVHRRCVDPMFSIANEIAYNGMMYNSTLAESSQLFMRNGFLQVEGKVSGRHYVPEQGVLIRQMIIDEIHHLQDLPDLFVISPFSEIPSILKKELRQPIKQALATYKSIEDNELKKWLDAHIGTVHTFQGKQAAGVILCLGLDEKSKGAASWASSKPNLLNVALTRAKQRFVAVGDGDIWLRQPYFSKLKALNR
;
A
#
# COMPACT_ATOMS: atom_id res chain seq x y z
N LEU A 1 -9.99 -8.06 -4.08
CA LEU A 1 -10.65 -7.32 -2.96
C LEU A 1 -11.62 -6.26 -3.50
N LYS A 2 -11.22 -5.32 -4.38
CA LYS A 2 -12.13 -4.31 -4.97
C LYS A 2 -13.31 -4.92 -5.73
N LEU A 3 -13.11 -5.97 -6.50
CA LEU A 3 -14.19 -6.69 -7.20
C LEU A 3 -15.15 -7.40 -6.22
N LEU A 4 -14.64 -7.91 -5.12
CA LEU A 4 -15.44 -8.52 -4.04
C LEU A 4 -16.37 -7.52 -3.35
N GLN A 5 -15.88 -6.31 -3.11
CA GLN A 5 -16.67 -5.27 -2.47
C GLN A 5 -17.81 -4.76 -3.36
N SER A 6 -17.62 -4.75 -4.69
CA SER A 6 -18.62 -4.24 -5.65
C SER A 6 -19.71 -5.24 -6.03
N THR A 7 -19.48 -6.56 -5.86
CA THR A 7 -20.42 -7.62 -6.30
C THR A 7 -21.10 -8.38 -5.15
N ARG A 8 -20.72 -8.05 -3.91
CA ARG A 8 -21.28 -8.70 -2.72
C ARG A 8 -22.67 -8.14 -2.41
N PRO A 9 -23.75 -8.93 -2.47
CA PRO A 9 -25.00 -8.54 -1.84
C PRO A 9 -24.73 -8.33 -0.36
N GLY A 10 -25.14 -7.18 0.20
CA GLY A 10 -24.97 -6.92 1.62
C GLY A 10 -25.52 -8.10 2.42
N PHE A 11 -24.78 -8.54 3.46
CA PHE A 11 -25.11 -9.68 4.31
C PHE A 11 -26.60 -9.68 4.72
N PHE A 12 -27.17 -8.52 5.03
CA PHE A 12 -28.57 -8.33 5.37
C PHE A 12 -29.54 -8.58 4.19
N ILE A 13 -29.24 -8.16 2.97
CA ILE A 13 -30.10 -8.37 1.80
C ILE A 13 -30.20 -9.86 1.47
N TYR A 14 -29.11 -10.60 1.60
CA TYR A 14 -29.10 -12.04 1.40
C TYR A 14 -29.92 -12.78 2.47
N TRP A 15 -29.81 -12.35 3.74
CA TRP A 15 -30.50 -13.00 4.88
C TRP A 15 -32.03 -12.89 4.77
N PHE A 16 -32.54 -11.77 4.31
CA PHE A 16 -33.99 -11.48 4.24
C PHE A 16 -34.65 -11.73 2.86
N ASN A 17 -33.88 -11.91 1.80
CA ASN A 17 -34.45 -12.10 0.44
C ASN A 17 -34.45 -13.57 0.01
N LYS A 18 -35.65 -14.19 0.03
CA LYS A 18 -35.86 -15.62 -0.31
C LYS A 18 -35.46 -15.97 -1.74
N THR A 19 -35.61 -15.06 -2.70
CA THR A 19 -35.27 -15.23 -4.12
C THR A 19 -33.75 -15.26 -4.31
N VAL A 20 -33.03 -14.35 -3.71
CA VAL A 20 -31.56 -14.29 -3.72
C VAL A 20 -30.97 -15.55 -3.09
N ARG A 21 -31.57 -16.02 -1.98
CA ARG A 21 -31.17 -17.26 -1.30
C ARG A 21 -31.33 -18.50 -2.18
N THR A 22 -32.38 -18.56 -2.99
CA THR A 22 -32.67 -19.73 -3.86
C THR A 22 -31.70 -19.74 -5.05
N GLN A 23 -31.42 -18.62 -5.65
CA GLN A 23 -30.42 -18.50 -6.74
C GLN A 23 -29.02 -18.87 -6.25
N TYR A 24 -28.66 -18.44 -5.06
CA TYR A 24 -27.40 -18.77 -4.41
C TYR A 24 -27.25 -20.27 -4.12
N LYS A 25 -28.32 -20.94 -3.65
CA LYS A 25 -28.29 -22.41 -3.43
C LYS A 25 -28.02 -23.18 -4.72
N LYS A 26 -28.59 -22.75 -5.85
CA LYS A 26 -28.36 -23.40 -7.17
C LYS A 26 -26.91 -23.22 -7.64
N ALA A 27 -26.36 -22.02 -7.52
CA ALA A 27 -24.97 -21.74 -7.90
C ALA A 27 -23.96 -22.53 -7.04
N LEU A 28 -24.24 -22.69 -5.73
CA LEU A 28 -23.36 -23.44 -4.80
C LEU A 28 -23.22 -24.90 -5.18
N THR A 29 -24.33 -25.58 -5.46
CA THR A 29 -24.29 -27.01 -5.79
C THR A 29 -23.43 -27.25 -7.03
N ALA A 30 -23.54 -26.39 -8.05
CA ALA A 30 -22.71 -26.45 -9.25
C ALA A 30 -21.21 -26.19 -8.94
N THR A 31 -20.93 -25.25 -8.04
CA THR A 31 -19.54 -24.91 -7.67
C THR A 31 -18.90 -25.97 -6.79
N LEU A 32 -19.65 -26.57 -5.87
CA LEU A 32 -19.18 -27.69 -5.05
C LEU A 32 -18.82 -28.91 -5.92
N THR A 33 -19.65 -29.21 -6.92
CA THR A 33 -19.37 -30.29 -7.88
C THR A 33 -18.07 -30.01 -8.64
N LYS A 34 -17.90 -28.77 -9.13
CA LYS A 34 -16.71 -28.36 -9.86
C LYS A 34 -15.45 -28.29 -8.97
N TYR A 35 -15.60 -27.87 -7.71
CA TYR A 35 -14.51 -27.88 -6.71
C TYR A 35 -14.06 -29.30 -6.37
N ASN A 36 -15.00 -30.22 -6.17
CA ASN A 36 -14.69 -31.62 -5.90
C ASN A 36 -13.97 -32.28 -7.09
N GLN A 37 -14.40 -32.01 -8.33
CA GLN A 37 -13.71 -32.46 -9.53
C GLN A 37 -12.27 -31.91 -9.63
N LEU A 38 -12.07 -30.63 -9.36
CA LEU A 38 -10.72 -30.01 -9.31
C LEU A 38 -9.87 -30.54 -8.16
N SER A 39 -10.46 -30.80 -7.00
CA SER A 39 -9.76 -31.36 -5.84
C SER A 39 -9.32 -32.81 -6.09
N GLU A 40 -10.16 -33.61 -6.76
CA GLU A 40 -9.80 -34.96 -7.19
C GLU A 40 -8.69 -34.94 -8.26
N GLU A 41 -8.75 -34.01 -9.19
CA GLU A 41 -7.72 -33.81 -10.22
C GLU A 41 -6.36 -33.40 -9.61
N ILE A 42 -6.36 -32.47 -8.66
CA ILE A 42 -5.15 -32.06 -7.91
C ILE A 42 -4.59 -33.22 -7.09
N THR A 43 -5.43 -34.03 -6.48
CA THR A 43 -5.00 -35.21 -5.71
C THR A 43 -4.40 -36.26 -6.61
N LYS A 44 -5.01 -36.46 -7.80
CA LYS A 44 -4.50 -37.37 -8.83
C LYS A 44 -3.17 -36.89 -9.42
N GLN A 45 -3.02 -35.58 -9.62
CA GLN A 45 -1.73 -34.99 -10.05
C GLN A 45 -0.64 -35.12 -8.98
N LYS A 46 -0.98 -34.93 -7.69
CA LYS A 46 -0.02 -35.15 -6.59
C LYS A 46 0.43 -36.61 -6.51
N THR A 47 -0.50 -37.54 -6.65
CA THR A 47 -0.17 -38.97 -6.67
C THR A 47 0.66 -39.32 -7.91
N SER A 48 0.37 -38.70 -9.05
CA SER A 48 1.15 -38.83 -10.27
C SER A 48 2.57 -38.22 -10.12
N LEU A 49 2.71 -37.10 -9.43
CA LEU A 49 4.01 -36.47 -9.14
C LEU A 49 4.86 -37.35 -8.22
N GLN A 50 4.25 -37.88 -7.15
CA GLN A 50 4.95 -38.82 -6.24
C GLN A 50 5.38 -40.12 -6.95
N ALA A 51 4.55 -40.60 -7.89
CA ALA A 51 4.91 -41.78 -8.70
C ALA A 51 6.07 -41.48 -9.68
N LEU A 52 6.19 -40.22 -10.15
CA LEU A 52 7.32 -39.76 -10.97
C LEU A 52 8.62 -39.68 -10.12
N ASP A 53 8.55 -39.15 -8.90
CA ASP A 53 9.71 -39.06 -8.01
C ASP A 53 10.27 -40.46 -7.66
N LEU A 54 9.40 -41.40 -7.38
CA LEU A 54 9.80 -42.80 -7.13
C LEU A 54 10.44 -43.47 -8.38
N ARG A 55 9.96 -43.11 -9.58
CA ARG A 55 10.59 -43.58 -10.84
C ARG A 55 11.95 -42.98 -11.09
N VAL A 56 12.12 -41.67 -10.80
CA VAL A 56 13.40 -40.97 -10.93
C VAL A 56 14.44 -41.56 -9.98
N GLU A 57 14.04 -41.85 -8.76
CA GLU A 57 14.94 -42.49 -7.78
C GLU A 57 15.36 -43.90 -8.16
N LYS A 58 14.43 -44.66 -8.77
CA LYS A 58 14.71 -46.00 -9.30
C LYS A 58 15.59 -45.95 -10.56
N GLN A 59 15.44 -44.95 -11.39
CA GLN A 59 16.24 -44.78 -12.63
C GLN A 59 17.66 -44.28 -12.37
N ARG A 60 17.90 -43.50 -11.31
CA ARG A 60 19.26 -43.15 -10.88
C ARG A 60 20.15 -44.34 -10.61
N LYS A 61 19.56 -45.51 -10.36
CA LYS A 61 20.31 -46.76 -10.11
C LYS A 61 20.61 -47.57 -11.39
N ILE A 62 20.11 -47.11 -12.50
CA ILE A 62 20.28 -47.88 -13.76
C ILE A 62 20.95 -46.97 -14.79
N GLN A 63 22.28 -46.95 -14.73
CA GLN A 63 23.14 -46.14 -15.62
C GLN A 63 23.20 -46.62 -17.08
N GLU A 64 22.42 -47.65 -17.49
CA GLU A 64 22.47 -48.30 -18.81
C GLU A 64 21.32 -47.95 -19.78
N GLN A 65 20.52 -46.96 -19.48
CA GLN A 65 19.37 -46.60 -20.34
C GLN A 65 19.43 -45.21 -20.99
N SER A 66 20.61 -44.74 -21.35
CA SER A 66 20.79 -43.39 -21.94
C SER A 66 20.00 -43.15 -23.25
N GLN A 67 19.73 -44.22 -24.03
CA GLN A 67 18.96 -44.08 -25.26
C GLN A 67 17.45 -43.87 -25.01
N LYS A 68 16.86 -44.54 -24.02
CA LYS A 68 15.45 -44.34 -23.64
C LYS A 68 15.21 -42.98 -22.99
N ASP A 69 16.22 -42.45 -22.27
CA ASP A 69 16.13 -41.13 -21.67
C ASP A 69 16.27 -40.02 -22.76
N TYR A 70 17.07 -40.26 -23.79
CA TYR A 70 17.18 -39.33 -24.94
C TYR A 70 15.85 -39.21 -25.70
N ASP A 71 15.21 -40.32 -26.01
CA ASP A 71 13.91 -40.32 -26.71
C ASP A 71 12.83 -39.68 -25.86
N ARG A 72 12.87 -39.87 -24.53
CA ARG A 72 11.97 -39.21 -23.59
C ARG A 72 12.22 -37.71 -23.51
N ILE A 73 13.48 -37.28 -23.42
CA ILE A 73 13.85 -35.87 -23.43
C ILE A 73 13.39 -35.18 -24.73
N ASN A 74 13.54 -35.85 -25.87
CA ASN A 74 13.07 -35.31 -27.15
C ASN A 74 11.53 -35.21 -27.21
N SER A 75 10.83 -36.20 -26.67
CA SER A 75 9.38 -36.16 -26.58
C SER A 75 8.86 -35.07 -25.66
N ASP A 76 9.50 -34.92 -24.48
CA ASP A 76 9.20 -33.86 -23.52
C ASP A 76 9.56 -32.46 -24.09
N TYR A 77 10.65 -32.37 -24.85
CA TYR A 77 11.02 -31.14 -25.56
C TYR A 77 9.99 -30.74 -26.61
N ALA A 78 9.52 -31.69 -27.43
CA ALA A 78 8.48 -31.42 -28.41
C ALA A 78 7.16 -30.97 -27.75
N ARG A 79 6.77 -31.65 -26.67
CA ARG A 79 5.59 -31.27 -25.88
C ARG A 79 5.72 -29.90 -25.20
N LEU A 80 6.87 -29.61 -24.59
CA LEU A 80 7.15 -28.31 -24.00
C LEU A 80 7.19 -27.20 -25.07
N SER A 81 7.72 -27.50 -26.23
CA SER A 81 7.73 -26.57 -27.36
C SER A 81 6.31 -26.22 -27.82
N GLU A 82 5.41 -27.22 -27.91
CA GLU A 82 4.01 -27.02 -28.23
C GLU A 82 3.27 -26.22 -27.16
N LEU A 83 3.44 -26.56 -25.89
CA LEU A 83 2.88 -25.80 -24.75
C LEU A 83 3.42 -24.37 -24.70
N THR A 84 4.70 -24.20 -25.01
CA THR A 84 5.37 -22.89 -25.05
C THR A 84 4.77 -22.02 -26.17
N GLU A 85 4.54 -22.61 -27.34
CA GLU A 85 3.95 -21.89 -28.47
C GLU A 85 2.46 -21.53 -28.19
N ALA A 86 1.71 -22.44 -27.58
CA ALA A 86 0.36 -22.17 -27.14
C ALA A 86 0.31 -21.04 -26.09
N ALA A 87 1.22 -21.07 -25.12
CA ALA A 87 1.35 -20.03 -24.12
C ALA A 87 1.77 -18.67 -24.73
N ARG A 88 2.65 -18.68 -25.73
CA ARG A 88 3.05 -17.47 -26.46
C ARG A 88 1.89 -16.83 -27.20
N GLN A 89 1.04 -17.65 -27.84
CA GLN A 89 -0.14 -17.19 -28.53
C GLN A 89 -1.19 -16.63 -27.56
N GLU A 90 -1.39 -17.27 -26.42
CA GLU A 90 -2.34 -16.81 -25.39
C GLU A 90 -1.87 -15.55 -24.68
N LEU A 91 -0.61 -15.49 -24.25
CA LEU A 91 -0.03 -14.36 -23.52
C LEU A 91 0.42 -13.22 -24.43
N LYS A 92 0.59 -13.48 -25.73
CA LYS A 92 1.05 -12.51 -26.73
C LYS A 92 2.34 -11.79 -26.26
N GLY A 93 2.33 -10.46 -26.21
CA GLY A 93 3.47 -9.67 -25.77
C GLY A 93 3.86 -9.82 -24.30
N ALA A 94 3.04 -10.51 -23.49
CA ALA A 94 3.35 -10.77 -22.08
C ALA A 94 4.11 -12.11 -21.86
N TYR A 95 4.38 -12.87 -22.91
CA TYR A 95 5.17 -14.10 -22.80
C TYR A 95 6.65 -13.80 -22.48
N ALA A 96 7.16 -14.32 -21.37
CA ALA A 96 8.51 -14.03 -20.87
C ALA A 96 9.60 -14.84 -21.59
N ASP A 97 9.80 -14.59 -22.88
CA ASP A 97 10.90 -15.16 -23.69
C ASP A 97 12.17 -14.30 -23.64
N ALA A 98 13.16 -14.67 -24.44
CA ALA A 98 14.42 -13.93 -24.54
C ALA A 98 14.22 -12.47 -25.00
N SER A 99 13.20 -12.18 -25.79
CA SER A 99 12.85 -10.84 -26.25
C SER A 99 12.27 -10.00 -25.09
N PHE A 100 11.35 -10.61 -24.31
CA PHE A 100 10.82 -10.00 -23.10
C PHE A 100 11.93 -9.60 -22.12
N TRP A 101 12.86 -10.52 -21.83
CA TRP A 101 13.95 -10.25 -20.89
C TRP A 101 14.94 -9.19 -21.40
N LYS A 102 15.17 -9.10 -22.71
CA LYS A 102 15.98 -8.03 -23.29
C LYS A 102 15.32 -6.64 -23.16
N GLN A 103 14.00 -6.61 -23.14
CA GLN A 103 13.20 -5.39 -23.04
C GLN A 103 12.63 -5.15 -21.65
N ILE A 104 13.13 -5.86 -20.64
CA ILE A 104 12.60 -5.79 -19.27
C ILE A 104 12.56 -4.35 -18.71
N GLU A 105 13.46 -3.49 -19.16
CA GLU A 105 13.53 -2.08 -18.77
C GLU A 105 12.66 -1.17 -19.63
N SER A 106 11.85 -1.69 -20.56
CA SER A 106 10.90 -0.86 -21.30
C SER A 106 9.60 -0.67 -20.51
N LYS A 107 8.96 0.49 -20.71
CA LYS A 107 7.67 0.80 -20.08
C LYS A 107 6.61 -0.24 -20.42
N GLU A 108 6.55 -0.62 -21.68
CA GLU A 108 5.58 -1.56 -22.22
C GLU A 108 5.64 -2.92 -21.49
N VAL A 109 6.86 -3.41 -21.26
CA VAL A 109 7.08 -4.67 -20.53
C VAL A 109 6.75 -4.52 -19.04
N GLN A 110 7.10 -3.39 -18.43
CA GLN A 110 6.79 -3.15 -17.01
C GLN A 110 5.28 -2.99 -16.72
N GLU A 111 4.51 -2.52 -17.69
CA GLU A 111 3.05 -2.38 -17.56
C GLU A 111 2.28 -3.71 -17.74
N ILE A 112 2.91 -4.73 -18.32
CA ILE A 112 2.31 -6.05 -18.51
C ILE A 112 2.75 -7.02 -17.43
N SER A 113 1.96 -8.07 -17.22
CA SER A 113 2.29 -9.15 -16.30
C SER A 113 2.46 -10.46 -17.06
N PRO A 114 3.68 -11.04 -17.10
CA PRO A 114 3.93 -12.31 -17.75
C PRO A 114 3.24 -13.51 -17.06
N TRP A 115 2.73 -13.27 -15.85
CA TRP A 115 2.11 -14.31 -15.01
C TRP A 115 0.60 -14.43 -15.19
N TYR A 116 -0.05 -13.49 -15.93
CA TYR A 116 -1.51 -13.43 -16.02
C TYR A 116 -2.00 -13.10 -17.42
N SER A 117 -2.63 -14.06 -18.07
CA SER A 117 -3.51 -13.78 -19.21
C SER A 117 -4.85 -13.17 -18.73
N LYS A 118 -5.57 -12.47 -19.62
CA LYS A 118 -6.92 -11.95 -19.31
C LYS A 118 -7.86 -13.08 -18.89
N ARG A 119 -7.76 -14.24 -19.57
CA ARG A 119 -8.56 -15.42 -19.27
C ARG A 119 -8.25 -15.97 -17.88
N LEU A 120 -6.97 -16.08 -17.50
CA LEU A 120 -6.60 -16.54 -16.17
C LEU A 120 -7.13 -15.60 -15.07
N LYS A 121 -7.02 -14.29 -15.27
CA LYS A 121 -7.59 -13.29 -14.33
C LYS A 121 -9.10 -13.45 -14.19
N GLN A 122 -9.80 -13.64 -15.30
CA GLN A 122 -11.24 -13.85 -15.28
C GLN A 122 -11.61 -15.11 -14.50
N LEU A 123 -10.96 -16.25 -14.82
CA LEU A 123 -11.19 -17.52 -14.13
C LEU A 123 -10.88 -17.45 -12.62
N GLN A 124 -9.81 -16.76 -12.25
CA GLN A 124 -9.47 -16.53 -10.84
C GLN A 124 -10.54 -15.70 -10.13
N SER A 125 -11.05 -14.66 -10.79
CA SER A 125 -12.12 -13.83 -10.25
C SER A 125 -13.43 -14.61 -10.09
N GLU A 126 -13.80 -15.40 -11.09
CA GLU A 126 -14.97 -16.27 -11.05
C GLU A 126 -14.85 -17.32 -9.93
N LEU A 127 -13.70 -18.00 -9.85
CA LEU A 127 -13.41 -18.98 -8.79
C LEU A 127 -13.50 -18.33 -7.39
N PHE A 128 -12.98 -17.12 -7.25
CA PHE A 128 -13.04 -16.40 -5.99
C PHE A 128 -14.48 -16.06 -5.58
N ILE A 129 -15.29 -15.58 -6.51
CA ILE A 129 -16.72 -15.29 -6.27
C ILE A 129 -17.46 -16.58 -5.88
N GLU A 130 -17.24 -17.70 -6.59
CA GLU A 130 -17.87 -18.96 -6.26
C GLU A 130 -17.41 -19.50 -4.90
N ALA A 131 -16.14 -19.36 -4.53
CA ALA A 131 -15.65 -19.73 -3.22
C ALA A 131 -16.30 -18.91 -2.08
N MET A 132 -16.57 -17.62 -2.32
CA MET A 132 -17.31 -16.78 -1.36
C MET A 132 -18.77 -17.22 -1.21
N LYS A 133 -19.43 -17.60 -2.31
CA LYS A 133 -20.79 -18.18 -2.26
C LYS A 133 -20.83 -19.48 -1.46
N VAL A 134 -19.85 -20.36 -1.65
CA VAL A 134 -19.69 -21.60 -0.86
C VAL A 134 -19.57 -21.28 0.62
N ASN A 135 -18.71 -20.33 0.98
CA ASN A 135 -18.51 -19.92 2.38
C ASN A 135 -19.80 -19.40 3.01
N GLU A 136 -20.52 -18.54 2.29
CA GLU A 136 -21.79 -17.95 2.77
C GLU A 136 -22.85 -19.03 3.02
N LEU A 137 -23.00 -19.97 2.10
CA LEU A 137 -23.95 -21.06 2.25
C LEU A 137 -23.58 -22.04 3.36
N PHE A 138 -22.29 -22.28 3.56
CA PHE A 138 -21.82 -23.05 4.70
C PHE A 138 -22.26 -22.40 6.03
N ILE A 139 -22.04 -21.10 6.17
CA ILE A 139 -22.42 -20.33 7.35
C ILE A 139 -23.94 -20.41 7.60
N LEU A 140 -24.73 -20.19 6.54
CA LEU A 140 -26.18 -20.21 6.61
C LEU A 140 -26.70 -21.59 7.04
N ARG A 141 -26.17 -22.64 6.42
CA ARG A 141 -26.57 -24.02 6.71
C ARG A 141 -26.16 -24.44 8.12
N ALA A 142 -24.94 -24.15 8.51
CA ALA A 142 -24.44 -24.48 9.85
C ALA A 142 -25.25 -23.76 10.94
N ASN A 143 -25.61 -22.49 10.73
CA ASN A 143 -26.42 -21.74 11.69
C ASN A 143 -27.88 -22.22 11.73
N ALA A 144 -28.48 -22.57 10.57
CA ALA A 144 -29.84 -23.11 10.53
C ALA A 144 -29.97 -24.47 11.22
N THR A 145 -28.90 -25.25 11.25
CA THR A 145 -28.92 -26.61 11.82
C THR A 145 -28.70 -26.62 13.34
N SER A 146 -27.85 -25.73 13.87
CA SER A 146 -27.40 -25.86 15.28
C SER A 146 -27.15 -24.54 16.02
N SER A 147 -27.32 -23.38 15.39
CA SER A 147 -27.00 -22.04 15.95
C SER A 147 -25.59 -21.90 16.55
N ARG A 148 -24.69 -22.88 16.31
CA ARG A 148 -23.36 -22.92 16.93
C ARG A 148 -22.49 -21.73 16.54
N ILE A 149 -22.55 -21.31 15.28
CA ILE A 149 -21.80 -20.13 14.81
C ILE A 149 -22.20 -18.89 15.59
N LYS A 150 -23.52 -18.65 15.74
CA LYS A 150 -24.04 -17.51 16.50
C LYS A 150 -23.57 -17.58 17.96
N THR A 151 -23.77 -18.71 18.62
CA THR A 151 -23.36 -18.88 20.02
C THR A 151 -21.86 -18.65 20.22
N THR A 152 -21.03 -19.15 19.29
CA THR A 152 -19.58 -18.94 19.34
C THR A 152 -19.23 -17.48 19.16
N LEU A 153 -19.91 -16.75 18.25
CA LEU A 153 -19.68 -15.32 18.06
C LEU A 153 -20.14 -14.48 19.25
N ASP A 154 -21.27 -14.81 19.85
CA ASP A 154 -21.75 -14.14 21.08
C ASP A 154 -20.71 -14.35 22.21
N GLY A 155 -20.22 -15.56 22.37
CA GLY A 155 -19.11 -15.89 23.28
C GLY A 155 -17.83 -15.13 22.96
N PHE A 156 -17.45 -15.03 21.70
CA PHE A 156 -16.28 -14.29 21.24
C PHE A 156 -16.36 -12.80 21.59
N PHE A 157 -17.49 -12.15 21.30
CA PHE A 157 -17.64 -10.73 21.62
C PHE A 157 -17.70 -10.48 23.13
N ASN A 158 -18.27 -11.39 23.90
CA ASN A 158 -18.22 -11.31 25.35
C ASN A 158 -16.80 -11.47 25.88
N PHE A 159 -16.03 -12.45 25.37
CA PHE A 159 -14.63 -12.66 25.69
C PHE A 159 -13.76 -11.42 25.39
N LEU A 160 -13.96 -10.75 24.26
CA LEU A 160 -13.25 -9.50 23.93
C LEU A 160 -13.53 -8.37 24.90
N LYS A 161 -14.73 -8.33 25.53
CA LYS A 161 -15.12 -7.31 26.50
C LYS A 161 -14.63 -7.59 27.91
N THR A 162 -14.82 -8.82 28.37
CA THR A 162 -14.65 -9.19 29.78
C THR A 162 -13.39 -9.99 30.05
N GLY A 163 -12.75 -10.51 29.00
CA GLY A 163 -11.73 -11.54 29.15
C GLY A 163 -12.35 -12.88 29.53
N GLY A 164 -11.53 -13.80 30.00
CA GLY A 164 -11.94 -15.13 30.48
C GLY A 164 -10.78 -16.09 30.49
N ASP A 165 -10.89 -17.12 31.30
CA ASP A 165 -9.92 -18.22 31.36
C ASP A 165 -10.33 -19.28 30.34
N LEU A 166 -9.86 -19.12 29.11
CA LEU A 166 -10.11 -20.00 27.98
C LEU A 166 -8.82 -20.70 27.56
N THR A 167 -8.95 -21.94 27.13
CA THR A 167 -7.84 -22.68 26.54
C THR A 167 -7.44 -22.04 25.17
N GLU A 168 -6.18 -22.21 24.79
CA GLU A 168 -5.65 -21.78 23.50
C GLU A 168 -6.50 -22.31 22.33
N ARG A 169 -6.99 -23.55 22.43
CA ARG A 169 -7.84 -24.17 21.40
C ARG A 169 -9.19 -23.47 21.27
N GLU A 170 -9.80 -23.08 22.38
CA GLU A 170 -11.08 -22.36 22.39
C GLU A 170 -10.92 -20.97 21.81
N ILE A 171 -9.88 -20.25 22.20
CA ILE A 171 -9.55 -18.94 21.65
C ILE A 171 -9.34 -19.00 20.13
N GLN A 172 -8.55 -19.98 19.66
CA GLN A 172 -8.32 -20.20 18.25
C GLN A 172 -9.61 -20.55 17.49
N ALA A 173 -10.48 -21.37 18.09
CA ALA A 173 -11.76 -21.73 17.48
C ALA A 173 -12.70 -20.53 17.37
N MET A 174 -12.74 -19.64 18.37
CA MET A 174 -13.51 -18.40 18.35
C MET A 174 -13.01 -17.46 17.26
N TRP A 175 -11.70 -17.23 17.16
CA TRP A 175 -11.11 -16.42 16.11
C TRP A 175 -11.36 -17.02 14.72
N ASN A 176 -11.23 -18.33 14.55
CA ASN A 176 -11.50 -18.99 13.27
C ASN A 176 -12.97 -18.82 12.87
N THR A 177 -13.91 -18.89 13.83
CA THR A 177 -15.33 -18.63 13.57
C THR A 177 -15.58 -17.19 13.19
N PHE A 178 -14.91 -16.25 13.85
CA PHE A 178 -15.00 -14.83 13.49
C PHE A 178 -14.43 -14.57 12.09
N TRP A 179 -13.26 -15.11 11.74
CA TRP A 179 -12.66 -14.94 10.41
C TRP A 179 -13.43 -15.62 9.28
N LEU A 180 -14.21 -16.64 9.60
CA LEU A 180 -15.14 -17.22 8.63
C LEU A 180 -16.18 -16.18 8.16
N MET A 181 -16.59 -15.27 9.06
CA MET A 181 -17.55 -14.18 8.79
C MET A 181 -16.85 -12.91 8.31
N VAL A 182 -15.72 -12.56 8.92
CA VAL A 182 -14.96 -11.33 8.67
C VAL A 182 -13.50 -11.72 8.36
N PRO A 183 -13.20 -12.07 7.11
CA PRO A 183 -11.91 -12.64 6.74
C PRO A 183 -10.75 -11.65 6.81
N VAL A 184 -11.03 -10.34 6.84
CA VAL A 184 -10.01 -9.27 6.90
C VAL A 184 -10.30 -8.36 8.07
N VAL A 185 -9.29 -8.18 8.93
CA VAL A 185 -9.33 -7.26 10.08
C VAL A 185 -8.20 -6.27 9.96
N SER A 186 -8.51 -4.98 10.02
CA SER A 186 -7.51 -3.90 10.05
C SER A 186 -7.31 -3.41 11.49
N SER A 187 -6.06 -3.19 11.87
CA SER A 187 -5.69 -2.71 13.20
C SER A 187 -4.38 -1.93 13.17
N THR A 188 -4.16 -1.07 14.15
CA THR A 188 -2.85 -0.43 14.36
C THR A 188 -1.95 -1.35 15.18
N PHE A 189 -0.63 -1.21 15.04
CA PHE A 189 0.33 -1.96 15.87
C PHE A 189 0.09 -1.81 17.38
N ALA A 190 -0.29 -0.61 17.81
CA ALA A 190 -0.60 -0.35 19.23
C ALA A 190 -1.77 -1.20 19.77
N SER A 191 -2.71 -1.58 18.90
CA SER A 191 -3.87 -2.37 19.26
C SER A 191 -3.67 -3.89 19.13
N ILE A 192 -2.69 -4.33 18.33
CA ILE A 192 -2.42 -5.75 18.04
C ILE A 192 -2.17 -6.54 19.30
N GLN A 193 -1.33 -6.01 20.21
CA GLN A 193 -0.99 -6.71 21.45
C GLN A 193 -2.23 -7.00 22.30
N ARG A 194 -3.13 -6.03 22.43
CA ARG A 194 -4.36 -6.18 23.21
C ARG A 194 -5.36 -7.10 22.51
N MET A 195 -5.55 -6.90 21.19
CA MET A 195 -6.54 -7.64 20.39
C MET A 195 -6.21 -9.14 20.30
N PHE A 196 -4.93 -9.46 20.14
CA PHE A 196 -4.46 -10.82 19.93
C PHE A 196 -3.57 -11.33 21.08
N SER A 197 -3.77 -10.82 22.32
CA SER A 197 -2.89 -11.09 23.46
C SER A 197 -2.71 -12.57 23.76
N GLN A 198 -3.76 -13.36 23.60
CA GLN A 198 -3.77 -14.79 23.90
C GLN A 198 -3.49 -15.69 22.68
N MET A 199 -3.27 -15.08 21.51
CA MET A 199 -2.91 -15.84 20.31
C MET A 199 -1.41 -16.17 20.29
N LYS A 200 -1.09 -17.40 19.94
CA LYS A 200 0.28 -17.92 19.87
C LYS A 200 0.93 -17.70 18.51
N THR A 201 2.19 -18.11 18.42
CA THR A 201 2.98 -18.10 17.18
C THR A 201 2.25 -18.79 16.04
N GLY A 202 2.23 -18.14 14.86
CA GLY A 202 1.72 -18.74 13.63
C GLY A 202 0.22 -19.03 13.61
N THR A 203 -0.57 -18.39 14.46
CA THR A 203 -2.03 -18.57 14.49
C THR A 203 -2.76 -17.71 13.46
N ILE A 204 -2.21 -16.56 13.07
CA ILE A 204 -2.75 -15.69 12.02
C ILE A 204 -2.23 -16.18 10.66
N PRO A 205 -3.09 -16.58 9.71
CA PRO A 205 -2.64 -17.14 8.43
C PRO A 205 -1.81 -16.18 7.60
N TRP A 206 -2.26 -14.92 7.49
CA TRP A 206 -1.64 -13.86 6.71
C TRP A 206 -1.65 -12.53 7.46
N LEU A 207 -0.53 -11.86 7.44
CA LEU A 207 -0.36 -10.47 7.89
C LEU A 207 0.02 -9.61 6.69
N PHE A 208 -0.70 -8.51 6.51
CA PHE A 208 -0.33 -7.46 5.57
C PHE A 208 0.03 -6.22 6.37
N VAL A 209 1.25 -5.75 6.21
CA VAL A 209 1.71 -4.49 6.81
C VAL A 209 1.79 -3.45 5.72
N ASP A 210 0.93 -2.45 5.79
CA ASP A 210 0.94 -1.32 4.87
C ASP A 210 1.70 -0.14 5.48
N GLU A 211 2.32 0.70 4.64
CA GLU A 211 3.17 1.83 5.04
C GLU A 211 4.31 1.40 6.00
N ALA A 212 4.89 0.24 5.73
CA ALA A 212 5.90 -0.39 6.59
C ALA A 212 7.19 0.44 6.75
N GLY A 213 7.43 1.41 5.85
CA GLY A 213 8.50 2.38 5.95
C GLY A 213 8.39 3.31 7.17
N GLN A 214 7.18 3.52 7.71
CA GLN A 214 6.91 4.37 8.87
C GLN A 214 6.98 3.64 10.20
N ALA A 215 7.00 2.32 10.19
CA ALA A 215 6.92 1.51 11.40
C ALA A 215 8.31 1.08 11.88
N VAL A 216 8.58 1.30 13.17
CA VAL A 216 9.77 0.73 13.82
C VAL A 216 9.61 -0.79 13.92
N PRO A 217 10.68 -1.58 13.76
CA PRO A 217 10.62 -3.04 13.79
C PRO A 217 9.95 -3.62 15.06
N GLN A 218 10.20 -3.01 16.19
CA GLN A 218 9.67 -3.43 17.48
C GLN A 218 8.12 -3.39 17.53
N ALA A 219 7.52 -2.42 16.83
CA ALA A 219 6.05 -2.31 16.78
C ALA A 219 5.40 -3.47 16.01
N ALA A 220 6.06 -3.98 14.98
CA ALA A 220 5.56 -5.07 14.16
C ALA A 220 5.89 -6.47 14.69
N ALA A 221 6.89 -6.58 15.58
CA ALA A 221 7.41 -7.87 16.06
C ALA A 221 6.31 -8.81 16.57
N GLY A 222 5.39 -8.30 17.40
CA GLY A 222 4.30 -9.09 17.94
C GLY A 222 3.28 -9.56 16.91
N ALA A 223 3.04 -8.79 15.85
CA ALA A 223 2.17 -9.15 14.74
C ALA A 223 2.82 -10.21 13.86
N ILE A 224 4.09 -10.00 13.49
CA ILE A 224 4.86 -10.94 12.66
C ILE A 224 5.00 -12.29 13.37
N TRP A 225 5.33 -12.29 14.66
CA TRP A 225 5.47 -13.51 15.47
C TRP A 225 4.20 -14.36 15.50
N ARG A 226 3.02 -13.71 15.50
CA ARG A 226 1.73 -14.43 15.50
C ARG A 226 1.33 -14.93 14.12
N SER A 227 2.02 -14.53 13.08
CA SER A 227 1.60 -14.78 11.70
C SER A 227 2.38 -15.94 11.07
N LYS A 228 1.71 -16.72 10.21
CA LYS A 228 2.38 -17.75 9.39
C LYS A 228 3.11 -17.14 8.21
N ARG A 229 2.55 -16.08 7.63
CA ARG A 229 3.08 -15.37 6.46
C ARG A 229 2.89 -13.89 6.66
N ALA A 230 3.89 -13.11 6.29
CA ALA A 230 3.83 -11.65 6.31
C ALA A 230 4.14 -11.09 4.93
N VAL A 231 3.29 -10.17 4.47
CA VAL A 231 3.52 -9.35 3.29
C VAL A 231 3.74 -7.94 3.78
N ILE A 232 4.95 -7.45 3.60
CA ILE A 232 5.37 -6.14 4.04
C ILE A 232 5.37 -5.21 2.83
N VAL A 233 4.59 -4.14 2.91
CA VAL A 233 4.41 -3.17 1.83
C VAL A 233 4.75 -1.78 2.34
N GLY A 234 5.64 -1.11 1.66
CA GLY A 234 6.08 0.25 2.00
C GLY A 234 7.09 0.76 0.99
N ASP A 235 7.56 1.96 1.22
CA ASP A 235 8.51 2.63 0.36
C ASP A 235 9.67 3.18 1.22
N PRO A 236 10.92 2.70 1.04
CA PRO A 236 12.06 3.16 1.82
C PRO A 236 12.45 4.61 1.52
N PHE A 237 11.97 5.18 0.42
CA PHE A 237 12.23 6.57 0.00
C PHE A 237 11.08 7.53 0.35
N GLN A 238 10.13 7.09 1.17
CA GLN A 238 9.16 7.93 1.85
C GLN A 238 9.60 8.21 3.29
N ILE A 239 8.70 8.74 4.14
CA ILE A 239 9.08 9.16 5.49
C ILE A 239 9.48 7.97 6.34
N GLU A 240 10.61 8.11 7.02
CA GLU A 240 11.14 7.14 7.97
C GLU A 240 10.36 7.14 9.30
N PRO A 241 10.50 6.09 10.12
CA PRO A 241 9.89 6.06 11.44
C PRO A 241 10.36 7.24 12.31
N VAL A 242 9.45 7.81 13.08
CA VAL A 242 9.80 8.82 14.06
C VAL A 242 10.26 8.14 15.34
N VAL A 243 11.56 8.17 15.61
CA VAL A 243 12.16 7.64 16.84
C VAL A 243 12.56 8.81 17.76
N THR A 244 11.96 8.88 18.94
CA THR A 244 12.21 9.94 19.91
C THR A 244 13.33 9.59 20.89
N ILE A 245 13.81 8.35 20.89
CA ILE A 245 14.88 7.89 21.76
C ILE A 245 16.23 8.38 21.18
N PRO A 246 17.08 9.05 21.97
CA PRO A 246 18.40 9.44 21.51
C PRO A 246 19.24 8.26 21.01
N GLU A 247 19.94 8.45 19.91
CA GLU A 247 20.72 7.38 19.26
C GLU A 247 21.77 6.77 20.19
N GLN A 248 22.36 7.59 21.08
CA GLN A 248 23.30 7.12 22.11
C GLN A 248 22.70 6.04 23.02
N ILE A 249 21.43 6.21 23.42
CA ILE A 249 20.73 5.23 24.27
C ILE A 249 20.49 3.94 23.48
N VAL A 250 20.06 4.05 22.24
CA VAL A 250 19.87 2.90 21.35
C VAL A 250 21.18 2.14 21.17
N ASN A 251 22.29 2.84 20.93
CA ASN A 251 23.61 2.23 20.78
C ASN A 251 24.09 1.53 22.06
N ASN A 252 23.86 2.13 23.24
CA ASN A 252 24.24 1.53 24.52
C ASN A 252 23.44 0.25 24.80
N ILE A 253 22.14 0.25 24.53
CA ILE A 253 21.28 -0.94 24.66
C ILE A 253 21.75 -2.04 23.70
N SER A 254 22.03 -1.69 22.44
CA SER A 254 22.52 -2.62 21.43
C SER A 254 23.83 -3.27 21.85
N HIS A 255 24.76 -2.49 22.34
CA HIS A 255 26.05 -2.99 22.84
C HIS A 255 25.86 -3.92 24.05
N HIS A 256 24.96 -3.56 24.98
CA HIS A 256 24.69 -4.38 26.17
C HIS A 256 24.13 -5.76 25.80
N PHE A 257 23.30 -5.84 24.77
CA PHE A 257 22.72 -7.11 24.30
C PHE A 257 23.51 -7.80 23.18
N GLY A 258 24.70 -7.29 22.85
CA GLY A 258 25.54 -7.86 21.77
C GLY A 258 24.90 -7.82 20.38
N LEU A 259 24.02 -6.86 20.13
CA LEU A 259 23.32 -6.74 18.86
C LEU A 259 24.16 -5.96 17.85
N ASP A 260 24.15 -6.40 16.62
CA ASP A 260 24.83 -5.71 15.52
C ASP A 260 24.21 -4.34 15.27
N LYS A 261 25.07 -3.32 15.07
CA LYS A 261 24.63 -1.96 14.71
C LYS A 261 23.75 -1.90 13.47
N THR A 262 23.90 -2.86 12.55
CA THR A 262 23.05 -2.97 11.35
C THR A 262 21.63 -3.43 11.67
N GLN A 263 21.42 -4.07 12.82
CA GLN A 263 20.12 -4.59 13.26
C GLN A 263 19.32 -3.58 14.10
N ILE A 264 19.99 -2.59 14.67
CA ILE A 264 19.36 -1.59 15.53
C ILE A 264 19.90 -0.20 15.17
N GLN A 265 19.23 0.47 14.26
CA GLN A 265 19.43 1.87 13.93
C GLN A 265 18.11 2.62 14.11
N THR A 266 18.17 3.89 14.50
CA THR A 266 16.98 4.74 14.62
C THR A 266 16.24 4.93 13.29
N SER A 267 16.95 4.76 12.16
CA SER A 267 16.39 4.79 10.80
C SER A 267 15.79 3.45 10.32
N LEU A 268 15.89 2.37 11.11
CA LEU A 268 15.42 1.06 10.71
C LEU A 268 13.89 1.02 10.74
N SER A 269 13.30 0.60 9.61
CA SER A 269 11.86 0.36 9.48
C SER A 269 11.56 -1.13 9.28
N VAL A 270 10.29 -1.49 9.46
CA VAL A 270 9.79 -2.83 9.10
C VAL A 270 10.04 -3.12 7.62
N GLN A 271 9.91 -2.09 6.75
CA GLN A 271 10.20 -2.21 5.32
C GLN A 271 11.66 -2.56 5.09
N SER A 272 12.60 -1.83 5.68
CA SER A 272 14.03 -2.08 5.48
C SER A 272 14.48 -3.45 5.99
N MET A 273 13.82 -4.00 7.01
CA MET A 273 14.06 -5.38 7.45
C MET A 273 13.52 -6.40 6.46
N ALA A 274 12.33 -6.17 5.92
CA ALA A 274 11.74 -7.05 4.91
C ALA A 274 12.56 -7.03 3.61
N ASP A 275 13.04 -5.86 3.20
CA ASP A 275 13.92 -5.70 2.03
C ASP A 275 15.18 -6.54 2.19
N ARG A 276 15.84 -6.47 3.35
CA ARG A 276 17.04 -7.30 3.63
C ARG A 276 16.77 -8.80 3.64
N ALA A 277 15.57 -9.22 4.04
CA ALA A 277 15.18 -10.62 4.04
C ALA A 277 14.77 -11.14 2.65
N ASN A 278 14.50 -10.25 1.70
CA ASN A 278 14.11 -10.61 0.34
C ASN A 278 15.35 -10.77 -0.55
N PRO A 279 15.63 -11.98 -1.10
CA PRO A 279 16.76 -12.20 -1.97
C PRO A 279 16.59 -11.61 -3.38
N TYR A 280 15.37 -11.19 -3.72
CA TYR A 280 15.04 -10.60 -5.02
C TYR A 280 14.79 -9.11 -4.87
N GLY A 281 15.54 -8.30 -5.59
CA GLY A 281 15.39 -6.86 -5.47
C GLY A 281 16.32 -6.09 -6.39
N TRP A 282 16.42 -4.80 -6.13
CA TRP A 282 17.25 -3.87 -6.89
C TRP A 282 17.94 -2.86 -5.98
N ILE A 283 19.09 -2.37 -6.37
CA ILE A 283 19.78 -1.29 -5.65
C ILE A 283 19.32 0.06 -6.21
N THR A 284 18.71 0.87 -5.34
CA THR A 284 18.28 2.23 -5.64
C THR A 284 18.92 3.17 -4.64
N ASN A 285 19.64 4.22 -5.09
CA ASN A 285 20.33 5.16 -4.19
C ASN A 285 21.14 4.44 -3.09
N ASP A 286 21.96 3.47 -3.47
CA ASP A 286 22.77 2.62 -2.58
C ASP A 286 21.96 1.83 -1.53
N THR A 287 20.64 1.74 -1.71
CA THR A 287 19.75 1.00 -0.83
C THR A 287 19.16 -0.21 -1.56
N TRP A 288 19.30 -1.40 -0.96
CA TRP A 288 18.63 -2.60 -1.44
C TRP A 288 17.13 -2.51 -1.19
N THR A 289 16.33 -2.63 -2.25
CA THR A 289 14.86 -2.62 -2.21
C THR A 289 14.35 -3.96 -2.69
N GLY A 290 13.66 -4.68 -1.82
CA GLY A 290 13.11 -6.01 -2.12
C GLY A 290 11.86 -5.93 -2.98
N SER A 291 11.87 -6.62 -4.14
CA SER A 291 10.73 -6.73 -5.07
C SER A 291 10.05 -5.39 -5.39
N PRO A 292 10.78 -4.38 -5.88
CA PRO A 292 10.21 -3.04 -6.10
C PRO A 292 9.09 -3.05 -7.14
N LEU A 293 7.99 -2.35 -6.85
CA LEU A 293 6.93 -2.05 -7.80
C LEU A 293 7.28 -0.77 -8.55
N ARG A 294 7.66 -0.88 -9.81
CA ARG A 294 8.24 0.22 -10.59
C ARG A 294 7.22 1.03 -11.40
N VAL A 295 5.96 0.62 -11.44
CA VAL A 295 4.92 1.31 -12.23
C VAL A 295 4.13 2.28 -11.34
N HIS A 296 4.30 3.56 -11.60
CA HIS A 296 3.60 4.63 -10.89
C HIS A 296 2.25 4.94 -11.54
N ARG A 297 1.20 5.12 -10.71
CA ARG A 297 -0.18 5.35 -11.14
C ARG A 297 -0.92 6.41 -10.30
N ARG A 298 -0.20 7.39 -9.78
CA ARG A 298 -0.78 8.38 -8.87
C ARG A 298 -0.73 9.81 -9.43
N CYS A 299 0.48 10.34 -9.63
CA CYS A 299 0.65 11.71 -10.07
C CYS A 299 1.10 11.79 -11.54
N VAL A 300 0.68 12.87 -12.18
CA VAL A 300 1.12 13.23 -13.53
C VAL A 300 2.43 14.01 -13.49
N ASP A 301 3.03 14.25 -14.64
CA ASP A 301 4.15 15.18 -14.75
C ASP A 301 3.73 16.63 -14.47
N PRO A 302 4.63 17.47 -13.93
CA PRO A 302 6.05 17.21 -13.65
C PRO A 302 6.34 16.54 -12.29
N MET A 303 5.33 16.33 -11.43
CA MET A 303 5.51 15.76 -10.08
C MET A 303 6.14 14.38 -10.14
N PHE A 304 5.67 13.53 -11.07
CA PHE A 304 6.24 12.21 -11.25
C PHE A 304 7.73 12.27 -11.62
N SER A 305 8.09 13.02 -12.64
CA SER A 305 9.47 13.10 -13.12
C SER A 305 10.43 13.62 -12.06
N ILE A 306 10.02 14.65 -11.29
CA ILE A 306 10.83 15.17 -10.19
C ILE A 306 10.99 14.13 -9.09
N ALA A 307 9.91 13.48 -8.64
CA ALA A 307 9.95 12.45 -7.61
C ALA A 307 10.80 11.25 -8.04
N ASN A 308 10.66 10.82 -9.31
CA ASN A 308 11.42 9.72 -9.90
C ASN A 308 12.93 10.02 -9.94
N GLU A 309 13.29 11.25 -10.29
CA GLU A 309 14.71 11.68 -10.32
C GLU A 309 15.31 11.73 -8.91
N ILE A 310 14.63 12.37 -7.94
CA ILE A 310 15.22 12.63 -6.61
C ILE A 310 15.24 11.40 -5.70
N ALA A 311 14.28 10.47 -5.86
CA ALA A 311 14.11 9.35 -4.94
C ALA A 311 14.41 7.99 -5.57
N TYR A 312 14.18 7.82 -6.87
CA TYR A 312 14.21 6.50 -7.51
C TYR A 312 15.20 6.39 -8.68
N ASN A 313 16.13 7.34 -8.85
CA ASN A 313 17.14 7.33 -9.93
C ASN A 313 16.56 7.11 -11.34
N GLY A 314 15.36 7.60 -11.60
CA GLY A 314 14.70 7.43 -12.89
C GLY A 314 14.13 6.04 -13.16
N MET A 315 14.12 5.11 -12.18
CA MET A 315 13.76 3.72 -12.40
C MET A 315 12.24 3.46 -12.47
N MET A 316 11.40 4.43 -12.10
CA MET A 316 9.95 4.29 -12.14
C MET A 316 9.40 4.59 -13.54
N TYR A 317 8.29 3.95 -13.87
CA TYR A 317 7.55 4.17 -15.12
C TYR A 317 6.21 4.82 -14.83
N ASN A 318 5.92 5.92 -15.53
CA ASN A 318 4.63 6.61 -15.38
C ASN A 318 3.55 5.94 -16.23
N SER A 319 2.56 5.35 -15.56
CA SER A 319 1.35 4.78 -16.17
C SER A 319 0.09 5.53 -15.70
N THR A 320 0.25 6.74 -15.19
CA THR A 320 -0.87 7.58 -14.76
C THR A 320 -1.56 8.16 -15.99
N LEU A 321 -2.88 7.95 -16.08
CA LEU A 321 -3.68 8.60 -17.12
C LEU A 321 -3.79 10.09 -16.77
N ALA A 322 -3.45 10.93 -17.73
CA ALA A 322 -3.60 12.37 -17.59
C ALA A 322 -5.08 12.73 -17.71
N GLU A 323 -5.69 13.08 -16.58
CA GLU A 323 -7.03 13.67 -16.53
C GLU A 323 -6.91 15.19 -16.50
N SER A 324 -7.88 15.89 -17.10
CA SER A 324 -7.95 17.34 -17.01
C SER A 324 -8.16 17.78 -15.56
N SER A 325 -7.33 18.71 -15.09
CA SER A 325 -7.49 19.26 -13.74
C SER A 325 -8.68 20.21 -13.69
N GLN A 326 -9.49 20.08 -12.66
CA GLN A 326 -10.53 21.05 -12.32
C GLN A 326 -9.99 22.26 -11.55
N LEU A 327 -8.74 22.18 -11.05
CA LEU A 327 -8.12 23.26 -10.31
C LEU A 327 -7.63 24.36 -11.26
N PHE A 328 -7.82 25.61 -10.84
CA PHE A 328 -7.37 26.81 -11.53
C PHE A 328 -5.85 26.99 -11.46
N MET A 329 -5.25 26.63 -10.31
CA MET A 329 -3.81 26.77 -10.09
C MET A 329 -3.00 25.97 -11.10
N ARG A 330 -1.82 26.51 -11.46
CA ARG A 330 -0.85 25.85 -12.34
C ARG A 330 0.33 25.33 -11.51
N ASN A 331 1.03 24.33 -12.05
CA ASN A 331 2.29 23.89 -11.44
C ASN A 331 3.29 25.03 -11.41
N GLY A 332 4.05 25.14 -10.31
CA GLY A 332 5.07 26.21 -10.24
C GLY A 332 5.79 26.27 -8.90
N PHE A 333 6.94 26.93 -8.95
CA PHE A 333 7.61 27.47 -7.77
C PHE A 333 7.33 28.98 -7.72
N LEU A 334 6.69 29.46 -6.67
CA LEU A 334 6.35 30.85 -6.45
C LEU A 334 7.35 31.46 -5.47
N GLN A 335 8.15 32.39 -5.98
CA GLN A 335 9.13 33.14 -5.18
C GLN A 335 8.39 34.09 -4.26
N VAL A 336 8.54 33.89 -2.96
CA VAL A 336 8.01 34.78 -1.93
C VAL A 336 9.01 34.93 -0.80
N GLU A 337 9.64 36.06 -0.76
CA GLU A 337 10.50 36.50 0.31
C GLU A 337 9.68 37.09 1.44
N GLY A 338 10.21 37.07 2.65
CA GLY A 338 9.58 37.68 3.80
C GLY A 338 10.41 37.47 5.07
N LYS A 339 9.89 37.91 6.20
CA LYS A 339 10.52 37.70 7.50
C LYS A 339 9.75 36.67 8.29
N VAL A 340 10.46 35.75 8.91
CA VAL A 340 9.85 34.77 9.78
C VAL A 340 9.16 35.43 10.97
N SER A 341 7.89 35.07 11.18
CA SER A 341 7.11 35.33 12.37
C SER A 341 7.01 34.04 13.19
N GLY A 342 7.62 33.99 14.36
CA GLY A 342 7.80 32.77 15.12
C GLY A 342 9.09 32.03 14.76
N ARG A 343 9.05 30.75 14.44
CA ARG A 343 10.24 29.94 14.13
C ARG A 343 10.47 29.73 12.63
N HIS A 344 9.39 29.51 11.87
CA HIS A 344 9.48 29.08 10.48
C HIS A 344 8.44 29.74 9.57
N TYR A 345 7.39 30.34 10.11
CA TYR A 345 6.30 30.89 9.34
C TYR A 345 6.65 32.24 8.74
N VAL A 346 6.39 32.42 7.44
CA VAL A 346 6.54 33.67 6.70
C VAL A 346 5.14 34.18 6.32
N PRO A 347 4.67 35.31 6.92
CA PRO A 347 3.32 35.82 6.70
C PRO A 347 3.00 36.11 5.24
N GLU A 348 3.95 36.60 4.45
CA GLU A 348 3.81 36.89 3.03
C GLU A 348 3.47 35.63 2.24
N GLN A 349 4.06 34.48 2.57
CA GLN A 349 3.72 33.19 1.99
C GLN A 349 2.29 32.76 2.38
N GLY A 350 1.90 33.00 3.63
CA GLY A 350 0.53 32.75 4.13
C GLY A 350 -0.52 33.57 3.38
N VAL A 351 -0.23 34.84 3.09
CA VAL A 351 -1.11 35.73 2.29
C VAL A 351 -1.32 35.16 0.88
N LEU A 352 -0.25 34.75 0.21
CA LEU A 352 -0.34 34.18 -1.13
C LEU A 352 -1.14 32.88 -1.12
N ILE A 353 -0.87 31.97 -0.18
CA ILE A 353 -1.59 30.70 -0.06
C ILE A 353 -3.07 30.93 0.20
N ARG A 354 -3.41 31.90 1.03
CA ARG A 354 -4.79 32.31 1.26
C ARG A 354 -5.47 32.76 -0.04
N GLN A 355 -4.81 33.61 -0.82
CA GLN A 355 -5.35 34.08 -2.10
C GLN A 355 -5.56 32.92 -3.06
N MET A 356 -4.59 32.02 -3.19
CA MET A 356 -4.72 30.83 -4.05
C MET A 356 -5.94 29.96 -3.66
N ILE A 357 -6.16 29.74 -2.37
CA ILE A 357 -7.32 28.94 -1.93
C ILE A 357 -8.63 29.67 -2.23
N ILE A 358 -8.67 30.99 -2.04
CA ILE A 358 -9.85 31.80 -2.35
C ILE A 358 -10.15 31.78 -3.85
N ASP A 359 -9.12 31.89 -4.69
CA ASP A 359 -9.26 31.81 -6.15
C ASP A 359 -9.82 30.45 -6.60
N GLU A 360 -9.34 29.36 -5.98
CA GLU A 360 -9.90 28.01 -6.20
C GLU A 360 -11.38 27.91 -5.77
N ILE A 361 -11.72 28.48 -4.63
CA ILE A 361 -13.14 28.52 -4.16
C ILE A 361 -14.02 29.28 -5.14
N HIS A 362 -13.55 30.41 -5.63
CA HIS A 362 -14.30 31.19 -6.61
C HIS A 362 -14.45 30.47 -7.95
N HIS A 363 -13.42 29.73 -8.36
CA HIS A 363 -13.45 28.94 -9.59
C HIS A 363 -14.37 27.71 -9.48
N LEU A 364 -14.27 26.97 -8.37
CA LEU A 364 -15.02 25.73 -8.15
C LEU A 364 -16.41 25.96 -7.52
N GLN A 365 -16.64 27.11 -6.90
CA GLN A 365 -17.81 27.46 -6.10
C GLN A 365 -18.02 26.51 -4.89
N ASP A 366 -16.93 25.82 -4.50
CA ASP A 366 -16.88 24.83 -3.42
C ASP A 366 -15.48 24.77 -2.79
N LEU A 367 -15.34 24.00 -1.70
CA LEU A 367 -14.05 23.69 -1.11
C LEU A 367 -13.19 22.84 -2.08
N PRO A 368 -11.95 23.24 -2.37
CA PRO A 368 -11.10 22.50 -3.30
C PRO A 368 -10.56 21.21 -2.70
N ASP A 369 -10.36 20.17 -3.54
CA ASP A 369 -9.56 18.99 -3.21
C ASP A 369 -8.06 19.34 -3.28
N LEU A 370 -7.60 20.05 -2.26
CA LEU A 370 -6.29 20.69 -2.23
C LEU A 370 -5.65 20.53 -0.85
N PHE A 371 -4.43 19.97 -0.80
CA PHE A 371 -3.64 19.95 0.43
C PHE A 371 -2.70 21.14 0.53
N VAL A 372 -2.60 21.73 1.72
CA VAL A 372 -1.54 22.67 2.09
C VAL A 372 -0.60 21.94 3.04
N ILE A 373 0.61 21.69 2.57
CA ILE A 373 1.62 20.87 3.25
C ILE A 373 2.82 21.72 3.64
N SER A 374 3.41 21.49 4.79
CA SER A 374 4.67 22.12 5.18
C SER A 374 5.63 21.11 5.82
N PRO A 375 6.95 21.32 5.69
CA PRO A 375 7.95 20.60 6.48
C PRO A 375 7.83 20.84 7.99
N PHE A 376 7.33 21.99 8.39
CA PHE A 376 7.36 22.50 9.77
C PHE A 376 5.96 22.52 10.38
N SER A 377 5.81 21.95 11.58
CA SER A 377 4.50 21.81 12.24
C SER A 377 3.85 23.14 12.67
N GLU A 378 4.64 24.18 12.88
CA GLU A 378 4.16 25.51 13.24
C GLU A 378 3.31 26.15 12.12
N ILE A 379 3.77 26.03 10.87
CA ILE A 379 3.13 26.65 9.71
C ILE A 379 1.67 26.20 9.53
N PRO A 380 1.34 24.90 9.49
CA PRO A 380 -0.04 24.45 9.43
C PRO A 380 -0.91 24.95 10.58
N SER A 381 -0.35 25.06 11.77
CA SER A 381 -1.08 25.52 12.96
C SER A 381 -1.50 26.98 12.85
N ILE A 382 -0.64 27.82 12.25
CA ILE A 382 -0.94 29.24 11.99
C ILE A 382 -1.92 29.35 10.82
N LEU A 383 -1.64 28.68 9.70
CA LEU A 383 -2.48 28.74 8.49
C LEU A 383 -3.92 28.32 8.77
N LYS A 384 -4.16 27.29 9.58
CA LYS A 384 -5.53 26.88 9.97
C LYS A 384 -6.30 28.00 10.65
N LYS A 385 -5.63 28.81 11.47
CA LYS A 385 -6.27 29.93 12.17
C LYS A 385 -6.54 31.08 11.19
N GLU A 386 -5.54 31.45 10.37
CA GLU A 386 -5.61 32.57 9.47
C GLU A 386 -6.59 32.34 8.30
N LEU A 387 -6.73 31.11 7.83
CA LEU A 387 -7.54 30.74 6.69
C LEU A 387 -9.03 30.57 7.03
N ARG A 388 -9.37 30.34 8.29
CA ARG A 388 -10.75 30.01 8.70
C ARG A 388 -11.78 31.05 8.28
N GLN A 389 -11.57 32.31 8.62
CA GLN A 389 -12.51 33.38 8.30
C GLN A 389 -12.51 33.73 6.81
N PRO A 390 -11.35 33.91 6.13
CA PRO A 390 -11.31 34.19 4.71
C PRO A 390 -12.02 33.10 3.86
N ILE A 391 -11.80 31.83 4.15
CA ILE A 391 -12.46 30.73 3.44
C ILE A 391 -13.97 30.77 3.68
N LYS A 392 -14.40 30.99 4.91
CA LYS A 392 -15.83 31.11 5.24
C LYS A 392 -16.50 32.26 4.47
N GLN A 393 -15.83 33.39 4.38
CA GLN A 393 -16.33 34.56 3.64
C GLN A 393 -16.38 34.31 2.13
N ALA A 394 -15.36 33.70 1.55
CA ALA A 394 -15.34 33.36 0.13
C ALA A 394 -16.46 32.37 -0.23
N LEU A 395 -16.67 31.34 0.59
CA LEU A 395 -17.74 30.36 0.39
C LEU A 395 -19.14 30.96 0.56
N ALA A 396 -19.33 31.93 1.43
CA ALA A 396 -20.62 32.53 1.71
C ALA A 396 -21.28 33.13 0.45
N THR A 397 -20.51 33.42 -0.59
CA THR A 397 -21.02 33.86 -1.90
C THR A 397 -21.77 32.74 -2.64
N TYR A 398 -21.46 31.48 -2.38
CA TYR A 398 -21.98 30.33 -3.12
C TYR A 398 -22.84 29.39 -2.25
N LYS A 399 -22.37 29.12 -1.04
CA LYS A 399 -23.08 28.26 -0.08
C LYS A 399 -22.74 28.60 1.37
N SER A 400 -23.68 28.32 2.27
CA SER A 400 -23.40 28.38 3.71
C SER A 400 -22.60 27.16 4.14
N ILE A 401 -21.61 27.37 5.01
CA ILE A 401 -20.83 26.29 5.64
C ILE A 401 -20.86 26.45 7.15
N GLU A 402 -21.09 25.36 7.86
CA GLU A 402 -21.03 25.33 9.31
C GLU A 402 -19.58 25.37 9.81
N ASP A 403 -19.35 26.03 10.95
CA ASP A 403 -18.02 26.16 11.56
C ASP A 403 -17.35 24.81 11.83
N ASN A 404 -18.13 23.79 12.17
CA ASN A 404 -17.59 22.46 12.41
C ASN A 404 -17.19 21.73 11.13
N GLU A 405 -17.91 21.93 10.05
CA GLU A 405 -17.58 21.40 8.73
C GLU A 405 -16.29 22.05 8.18
N LEU A 406 -16.21 23.37 8.24
CA LEU A 406 -15.00 24.09 7.85
C LEU A 406 -13.78 23.66 8.69
N LYS A 407 -13.96 23.50 10.00
CA LYS A 407 -12.90 23.00 10.88
C LYS A 407 -12.43 21.59 10.45
N LYS A 408 -13.35 20.70 10.16
CA LYS A 408 -13.00 19.35 9.66
C LYS A 408 -12.22 19.41 8.35
N TRP A 409 -12.63 20.28 7.43
CA TRP A 409 -11.91 20.47 6.17
C TRP A 409 -10.49 21.00 6.42
N LEU A 410 -10.31 22.05 7.23
CA LEU A 410 -9.00 22.59 7.58
C LEU A 410 -8.09 21.53 8.22
N ASP A 411 -8.65 20.71 9.12
CA ASP A 411 -7.90 19.66 9.79
C ASP A 411 -7.52 18.50 8.85
N ALA A 412 -8.35 18.24 7.85
CA ALA A 412 -8.11 17.21 6.85
C ALA A 412 -7.18 17.65 5.72
N HIS A 413 -7.07 18.97 5.41
CA HIS A 413 -6.39 19.47 4.21
C HIS A 413 -5.16 20.34 4.51
N ILE A 414 -4.90 20.74 5.76
CA ILE A 414 -3.74 21.54 6.14
C ILE A 414 -2.92 20.80 7.18
N GLY A 415 -1.64 20.52 6.90
CA GLY A 415 -0.81 19.76 7.83
C GLY A 415 0.66 19.67 7.42
N THR A 416 1.39 18.85 8.14
CA THR A 416 2.78 18.52 7.77
C THR A 416 2.84 17.43 6.73
N VAL A 417 4.00 17.24 6.10
CA VAL A 417 4.24 16.14 5.16
C VAL A 417 3.89 14.77 5.80
N HIS A 418 4.20 14.57 7.07
CA HIS A 418 3.87 13.36 7.82
C HIS A 418 2.36 13.11 7.94
N THR A 419 1.57 14.18 8.10
CA THR A 419 0.10 14.09 8.24
C THR A 419 -0.58 13.55 6.98
N PHE A 420 0.03 13.78 5.82
CA PHE A 420 -0.54 13.43 4.52
C PHE A 420 0.06 12.19 3.87
N GLN A 421 1.00 11.53 4.52
CA GLN A 421 1.50 10.27 4.02
C GLN A 421 0.34 9.26 3.88
N GLY A 422 0.31 8.49 2.79
CA GLY A 422 -0.80 7.60 2.44
C GLY A 422 -2.03 8.30 1.82
N LYS A 423 -2.18 9.64 1.97
CA LYS A 423 -3.29 10.41 1.39
C LYS A 423 -2.91 11.01 0.03
N GLN A 424 -3.91 11.53 -0.70
CA GLN A 424 -3.72 12.21 -1.98
C GLN A 424 -4.86 13.21 -2.23
N ALA A 425 -4.56 14.29 -2.97
CA ALA A 425 -5.52 15.29 -3.42
C ALA A 425 -5.30 15.64 -4.89
N ALA A 426 -6.25 16.32 -5.51
CA ALA A 426 -6.10 16.84 -6.87
C ALA A 426 -4.91 17.80 -6.97
N GLY A 427 -4.73 18.64 -5.94
CA GLY A 427 -3.63 19.61 -5.86
C GLY A 427 -2.90 19.62 -4.51
N VAL A 428 -1.68 20.15 -4.54
CA VAL A 428 -0.87 20.39 -3.35
C VAL A 428 -0.20 21.75 -3.43
N ILE A 429 -0.28 22.51 -2.33
CA ILE A 429 0.55 23.69 -2.08
C ILE A 429 1.56 23.32 -1.00
N LEU A 430 2.85 23.37 -1.32
CA LEU A 430 3.94 23.18 -0.39
C LEU A 430 4.42 24.53 0.15
N CYS A 431 4.07 24.84 1.39
CA CYS A 431 4.53 26.04 2.11
C CYS A 431 5.87 25.76 2.75
N LEU A 432 6.90 26.44 2.29
CA LEU A 432 8.28 26.17 2.67
C LEU A 432 8.73 26.97 3.88
N GLY A 433 8.16 28.16 4.11
CA GLY A 433 8.57 29.06 5.17
C GLY A 433 10.02 29.51 5.04
N LEU A 434 10.60 29.93 6.17
CA LEU A 434 11.98 30.34 6.39
C LEU A 434 12.38 31.69 5.76
N ASP A 435 13.29 32.34 6.44
CA ASP A 435 14.03 33.52 5.97
C ASP A 435 15.54 33.28 6.09
N GLU A 436 16.35 34.26 5.75
CA GLU A 436 17.80 34.16 5.78
C GLU A 436 18.36 33.79 7.16
N LYS A 437 17.68 34.19 8.27
CA LYS A 437 18.12 33.86 9.62
C LYS A 437 17.82 32.44 10.03
N SER A 438 16.75 31.85 9.48
CA SER A 438 16.27 30.51 9.78
C SER A 438 16.66 29.46 8.74
N LYS A 439 17.43 29.84 7.70
CA LYS A 439 17.81 28.98 6.55
C LYS A 439 18.45 27.63 6.93
N GLY A 440 19.06 27.53 8.12
CA GLY A 440 19.62 26.26 8.61
C GLY A 440 18.60 25.12 8.69
N ALA A 441 17.32 25.44 8.91
CA ALA A 441 16.27 24.43 8.95
C ALA A 441 15.97 23.83 7.55
N ALA A 442 16.30 24.54 6.46
CA ALA A 442 16.18 24.02 5.11
C ALA A 442 17.12 22.83 4.86
N SER A 443 18.34 22.88 5.41
CA SER A 443 19.31 21.79 5.30
C SER A 443 18.81 20.50 5.98
N TRP A 444 18.10 20.62 7.09
CA TRP A 444 17.45 19.47 7.73
C TRP A 444 16.35 18.88 6.82
N ALA A 445 15.46 19.71 6.29
CA ALA A 445 14.36 19.26 5.44
C ALA A 445 14.82 18.66 4.10
N SER A 446 16.00 19.05 3.64
CA SER A 446 16.61 18.61 2.37
C SER A 446 17.74 17.58 2.54
N SER A 447 17.97 17.07 3.75
CA SER A 447 19.01 16.09 4.00
C SER A 447 18.80 14.76 3.28
N LYS A 448 17.54 14.41 3.01
CA LYS A 448 17.11 13.23 2.26
C LYS A 448 15.99 13.62 1.28
N PRO A 449 15.78 12.86 0.20
CA PRO A 449 14.71 13.14 -0.76
C PRO A 449 13.30 12.88 -0.20
N ASN A 450 13.20 12.13 0.88
CA ASN A 450 11.97 11.53 1.41
C ASN A 450 10.84 12.55 1.61
N LEU A 451 11.15 13.68 2.23
CA LEU A 451 10.17 14.72 2.52
C LEU A 451 9.57 15.32 1.24
N LEU A 452 10.44 15.70 0.30
CA LEU A 452 10.00 16.28 -0.96
C LEU A 452 9.30 15.23 -1.85
N ASN A 453 9.81 13.99 -1.88
CA ASN A 453 9.18 12.88 -2.58
C ASN A 453 7.75 12.64 -2.11
N VAL A 454 7.54 12.61 -0.79
CA VAL A 454 6.18 12.46 -0.23
C VAL A 454 5.31 13.65 -0.62
N ALA A 455 5.79 14.88 -0.47
CA ALA A 455 4.99 16.06 -0.83
C ALA A 455 4.54 16.05 -2.29
N LEU A 456 5.46 15.79 -3.24
CA LEU A 456 5.17 15.70 -4.68
C LEU A 456 4.15 14.60 -4.99
N THR A 457 4.34 13.42 -4.40
CA THR A 457 3.48 12.26 -4.66
C THR A 457 2.12 12.31 -3.97
N ARG A 458 1.80 13.38 -3.22
CA ARG A 458 0.43 13.64 -2.73
C ARG A 458 -0.44 14.30 -3.78
N ALA A 459 0.15 15.03 -4.72
CA ALA A 459 -0.56 15.73 -5.78
C ALA A 459 -0.85 14.80 -6.96
N LYS A 460 -2.12 14.63 -7.29
CA LYS A 460 -2.50 13.90 -8.51
C LYS A 460 -2.21 14.70 -9.77
N GLN A 461 -2.56 15.99 -9.78
CA GLN A 461 -2.64 16.81 -10.99
C GLN A 461 -1.86 18.12 -10.92
N ARG A 462 -1.85 18.80 -9.76
CA ARG A 462 -1.27 20.14 -9.59
C ARG A 462 -0.40 20.23 -8.35
N PHE A 463 0.75 20.89 -8.50
CA PHE A 463 1.67 21.11 -7.40
C PHE A 463 2.28 22.51 -7.46
N VAL A 464 2.18 23.25 -6.37
CA VAL A 464 2.81 24.57 -6.22
C VAL A 464 3.68 24.56 -4.97
N ALA A 465 4.93 25.00 -5.10
CA ALA A 465 5.79 25.30 -3.97
C ALA A 465 5.86 26.82 -3.76
N VAL A 466 5.66 27.26 -2.52
CA VAL A 466 5.71 28.68 -2.14
C VAL A 466 6.85 28.87 -1.14
N GLY A 467 7.80 29.72 -1.46
CA GLY A 467 8.95 29.94 -0.61
C GLY A 467 9.99 30.87 -1.20
N ASP A 468 11.05 31.12 -0.42
CA ASP A 468 12.22 31.87 -0.90
C ASP A 468 13.16 30.94 -1.67
N GLY A 469 13.27 31.15 -2.99
CA GLY A 469 14.11 30.36 -3.87
C GLY A 469 15.60 30.47 -3.61
N ASP A 470 16.05 31.61 -3.07
CA ASP A 470 17.46 31.75 -2.69
C ASP A 470 17.86 30.85 -1.51
N ILE A 471 16.90 30.48 -0.69
CA ILE A 471 17.09 29.53 0.39
C ILE A 471 16.87 28.09 -0.12
N TRP A 472 15.74 27.83 -0.78
CA TRP A 472 15.28 26.50 -1.05
C TRP A 472 15.79 25.88 -2.36
N LEU A 473 15.90 26.67 -3.45
CA LEU A 473 16.38 26.15 -4.74
C LEU A 473 17.90 25.91 -4.78
N ARG A 474 18.62 26.24 -3.70
CA ARG A 474 20.02 25.88 -3.50
C ARG A 474 20.20 24.59 -2.72
N GLN A 475 19.13 24.09 -2.08
CA GLN A 475 19.18 22.86 -1.30
C GLN A 475 19.19 21.61 -2.19
N PRO A 476 19.84 20.53 -1.75
CA PRO A 476 19.73 19.22 -2.40
C PRO A 476 18.26 18.87 -2.64
N TYR A 477 17.97 18.16 -3.72
CA TYR A 477 16.62 17.72 -4.15
C TYR A 477 15.66 18.87 -4.45
N PHE A 478 15.54 19.91 -3.62
CA PHE A 478 14.64 21.05 -3.81
C PHE A 478 15.02 21.91 -5.01
N SER A 479 16.28 21.91 -5.45
CA SER A 479 16.70 22.55 -6.70
C SER A 479 15.93 22.06 -7.93
N LYS A 480 15.39 20.83 -7.88
CA LYS A 480 14.56 20.23 -8.94
C LYS A 480 13.17 20.84 -9.05
N LEU A 481 12.70 21.58 -8.03
CA LEU A 481 11.43 22.31 -8.10
C LEU A 481 11.39 23.39 -9.19
N LYS A 482 12.56 23.81 -9.71
CA LYS A 482 12.64 24.68 -10.91
C LYS A 482 11.93 24.07 -12.11
N ALA A 483 11.85 22.74 -12.20
CA ALA A 483 11.17 22.06 -13.30
C ALA A 483 9.64 22.18 -13.26
N LEU A 484 9.06 22.65 -12.14
CA LEU A 484 7.62 22.91 -12.03
C LEU A 484 7.16 24.07 -12.93
N ASN A 485 8.05 25.00 -13.26
CA ASN A 485 7.74 26.18 -14.05
C ASN A 485 7.84 25.92 -15.58
N ARG A 486 8.05 24.69 -15.99
CA ARG A 486 8.09 24.26 -17.41
C ARG A 486 6.71 23.72 -17.88
#